data_36577f01f802912490d21954aadb60f6
#
_entry.id   36577f01f802912490d21954aadb60f6
#
_cell.length_a   1.000
_cell.length_b   1.000
_cell.length_c   1.000
_cell.angle_alpha   90.00
_cell.angle_beta   90.00
_cell.angle_gamma   90.00
#
_symmetry.space_group_name_H-M   'P 1'
#
loop_
_entity.id
_entity.type
_entity.pdbx_description
1 polymer ?
#
loop_
_entity_poly.entity_id
_entity_poly.type
_entity_poly.pdbx_seq_one_letter_code
_entity_poly.pdbx_strand_id
1 'polypeptide(L)'
;MANITSVSDKREIGINSFFSKVGFYISLLKPRVMSLSIFTSFVGMIIAPGFITIYEGALIILAISIGSGASGALNMWYERKTDLLMERTKNRVLPMGLISSNGALIYGITLSVFSIYLLYYVANFLSASILLVTILYYIFVYTIWLKKRTPQNIVIGGAAGAFPPIIGWTAVTGSISPEISLLFILIFLWTPPHFWALALYKSDDYKKAGIPMMPLVVGNKKTVSLIIAYSLTPVSYTHLRAHETVLALVC
;
A
#
# COMPACT_ATOMS: atom_id res chain seq x y z
N MET A 1 24.61 -28.67 44.88
CA MET A 1 24.70 -27.44 44.10
C MET A 1 24.07 -27.68 42.71
N ALA A 2 22.78 -27.49 42.59
CA ALA A 2 22.03 -27.80 41.40
C ALA A 2 21.36 -26.52 40.85
N ASN A 3 21.70 -26.22 39.58
CA ASN A 3 20.90 -25.50 38.57
C ASN A 3 20.36 -24.10 38.86
N ILE A 4 21.23 -23.09 38.94
CA ILE A 4 20.85 -21.69 38.70
C ILE A 4 20.97 -21.31 37.21
N THR A 5 21.70 -22.08 36.42
CA THR A 5 21.94 -21.84 34.99
C THR A 5 20.74 -22.13 34.07
N SER A 6 19.72 -22.89 34.51
CA SER A 6 18.60 -23.32 33.65
C SER A 6 17.46 -22.31 33.51
N VAL A 7 17.35 -21.33 34.42
CA VAL A 7 16.23 -20.36 34.42
C VAL A 7 16.58 -19.11 33.59
N SER A 8 17.86 -18.66 33.61
CA SER A 8 18.34 -17.55 32.78
C SER A 8 18.33 -17.93 31.30
N ASP A 9 18.81 -19.12 30.96
CA ASP A 9 18.83 -19.64 29.57
C ASP A 9 17.43 -19.77 28.97
N LYS A 10 16.46 -20.27 29.75
CA LYS A 10 15.06 -20.34 29.29
C LYS A 10 14.39 -18.98 29.13
N ARG A 11 14.78 -17.99 29.94
CA ARG A 11 14.29 -16.60 29.76
C ARG A 11 14.90 -15.92 28.54
N GLU A 12 16.19 -16.05 28.30
CA GLU A 12 16.83 -15.50 27.10
C GLU A 12 16.34 -16.15 25.80
N ILE A 13 16.16 -17.47 25.76
CA ILE A 13 15.54 -18.18 24.64
C ILE A 13 14.10 -17.73 24.45
N GLY A 14 13.34 -17.53 25.52
CA GLY A 14 11.95 -17.05 25.49
C GLY A 14 11.85 -15.59 24.98
N ILE A 15 12.73 -14.71 25.42
CA ILE A 15 12.79 -13.30 25.02
C ILE A 15 13.21 -13.20 23.54
N ASN A 16 14.25 -13.90 23.12
CA ASN A 16 14.68 -13.94 21.73
C ASN A 16 13.60 -14.52 20.81
N SER A 17 12.86 -15.53 21.25
CA SER A 17 11.71 -16.09 20.52
C SER A 17 10.54 -15.10 20.45
N PHE A 18 10.30 -14.30 21.49
CA PHE A 18 9.24 -13.29 21.48
C PHE A 18 9.59 -12.14 20.53
N PHE A 19 10.78 -11.56 20.61
CA PHE A 19 11.19 -10.48 19.72
C PHE A 19 11.24 -10.93 18.26
N SER A 20 11.65 -12.16 17.97
CA SER A 20 11.62 -12.70 16.61
C SER A 20 10.17 -12.82 16.09
N LYS A 21 9.22 -13.28 16.92
CA LYS A 21 7.80 -13.35 16.54
C LYS A 21 7.21 -11.96 16.25
N VAL A 22 7.48 -10.97 17.10
CA VAL A 22 7.06 -9.58 16.86
C VAL A 22 7.63 -9.07 15.54
N GLY A 23 8.91 -9.32 15.26
CA GLY A 23 9.56 -8.98 13.99
C GLY A 23 8.86 -9.62 12.78
N PHE A 24 8.41 -10.87 12.90
CA PHE A 24 7.65 -11.55 11.84
C PHE A 24 6.30 -10.90 11.57
N TYR A 25 5.54 -10.52 12.62
CA TYR A 25 4.27 -9.80 12.45
C TYR A 25 4.46 -8.39 11.87
N ILE A 26 5.52 -7.67 12.26
CA ILE A 26 5.86 -6.39 11.64
C ILE A 26 6.21 -6.58 10.15
N SER A 27 6.91 -7.64 9.78
CA SER A 27 7.26 -7.91 8.38
C SER A 27 6.04 -8.21 7.49
N LEU A 28 4.93 -8.71 8.07
CA LEU A 28 3.66 -8.88 7.36
C LEU A 28 3.10 -7.54 6.86
N LEU A 29 3.32 -6.45 7.59
CA LEU A 29 2.82 -5.12 7.25
C LEU A 29 3.55 -4.49 6.05
N LYS A 30 4.65 -5.10 5.57
CA LYS A 30 5.48 -4.61 4.46
C LYS A 30 5.94 -3.16 4.64
N PRO A 31 6.72 -2.81 5.70
CA PRO A 31 7.02 -1.41 6.05
C PRO A 31 7.57 -0.56 4.90
N ARG A 32 8.40 -1.14 4.01
CA ARG A 32 8.96 -0.44 2.85
C ARG A 32 7.90 -0.02 1.82
N VAL A 33 6.84 -0.82 1.65
CA VAL A 33 5.74 -0.48 0.73
C VAL A 33 4.79 0.51 1.40
N MET A 34 4.52 0.30 2.69
CA MET A 34 3.66 1.13 3.50
C MET A 34 4.20 2.57 3.64
N SER A 35 5.52 2.77 3.67
CA SER A 35 6.14 4.09 3.83
C SER A 35 5.70 5.10 2.77
N LEU A 36 5.50 4.67 1.53
CA LEU A 36 5.01 5.56 0.46
C LEU A 36 3.56 6.00 0.71
N SER A 37 2.68 5.08 1.13
CA SER A 37 1.30 5.42 1.50
C SER A 37 1.24 6.39 2.68
N ILE A 38 2.10 6.19 3.69
CA ILE A 38 2.22 7.09 4.84
C ILE A 38 2.65 8.47 4.38
N PHE A 39 3.70 8.55 3.57
CA PHE A 39 4.23 9.82 3.06
C PHE A 39 3.19 10.58 2.24
N THR A 40 2.51 9.92 1.30
CA THR A 40 1.51 10.58 0.45
C THR A 40 0.27 11.00 1.24
N SER A 41 -0.14 10.22 2.27
CA SER A 41 -1.20 10.63 3.20
C SER A 41 -0.80 11.84 4.02
N PHE A 42 0.44 11.87 4.51
CA PHE A 42 1.00 13.02 5.24
C PHE A 42 1.01 14.27 4.37
N VAL A 43 1.43 14.16 3.11
CA VAL A 43 1.36 15.27 2.16
C VAL A 43 -0.07 15.74 1.98
N GLY A 44 -1.03 14.83 1.72
CA GLY A 44 -2.45 15.16 1.60
C GLY A 44 -3.00 15.88 2.84
N MET A 45 -2.57 15.47 4.02
CA MET A 45 -2.94 16.11 5.29
C MET A 45 -2.36 17.52 5.45
N ILE A 46 -1.08 17.73 5.09
CA ILE A 46 -0.39 19.02 5.23
C ILE A 46 -0.91 20.08 4.26
N ILE A 47 -1.23 19.69 3.03
CA ILE A 47 -1.75 20.64 2.02
C ILE A 47 -3.25 20.93 2.17
N ALA A 48 -3.95 20.20 3.04
CA ALA A 48 -5.37 20.39 3.29
C ALA A 48 -5.63 21.73 3.97
N PRO A 49 -6.62 22.52 3.50
CA PRO A 49 -7.03 23.72 4.20
C PRO A 49 -7.77 23.34 5.50
N GLY A 50 -7.23 23.78 6.63
CA GLY A 50 -7.79 23.48 7.94
C GLY A 50 -6.73 23.47 9.02
N PHE A 51 -7.16 23.24 10.24
CA PHE A 51 -6.28 23.15 11.39
C PHE A 51 -6.50 21.81 12.10
N ILE A 52 -5.43 21.10 12.38
CA ILE A 52 -5.40 19.93 13.24
C ILE A 52 -4.24 20.07 14.23
N THR A 53 -4.41 19.55 15.42
CA THR A 53 -3.32 19.47 16.39
C THR A 53 -2.28 18.43 15.96
N ILE A 54 -1.04 18.58 16.43
CA ILE A 54 0.02 17.59 16.17
C ILE A 54 -0.39 16.20 16.67
N TYR A 55 -1.11 16.14 17.78
CA TYR A 55 -1.59 14.88 18.33
C TYR A 55 -2.62 14.20 17.43
N GLU A 56 -3.62 14.91 16.95
CA GLU A 56 -4.62 14.39 16.00
C GLU A 56 -3.94 13.93 14.70
N GLY A 57 -3.05 14.77 14.13
CA GLY A 57 -2.29 14.42 12.94
C GLY A 57 -1.47 13.16 13.10
N ALA A 58 -0.81 12.97 14.26
CA ALA A 58 -0.06 11.75 14.55
C ALA A 58 -0.96 10.52 14.62
N LEU A 59 -2.15 10.62 15.24
CA LEU A 59 -3.12 9.52 15.32
C LEU A 59 -3.74 9.19 13.96
N ILE A 60 -4.03 10.19 13.12
CA ILE A 60 -4.51 10.00 11.75
C ILE A 60 -3.47 9.22 10.94
N ILE A 61 -2.21 9.64 10.95
CA ILE A 61 -1.13 8.95 10.25
C ILE A 61 -0.92 7.54 10.79
N LEU A 62 -1.03 7.34 12.10
CA LEU A 62 -0.96 6.02 12.72
C LEU A 62 -2.09 5.11 12.22
N ALA A 63 -3.34 5.61 12.18
CA ALA A 63 -4.49 4.86 11.69
C ALA A 63 -4.30 4.44 10.22
N ILE A 64 -3.89 5.37 9.35
CA ILE A 64 -3.63 5.10 7.93
C ILE A 64 -2.48 4.10 7.77
N SER A 65 -1.44 4.23 8.58
CA SER A 65 -0.30 3.31 8.59
C SER A 65 -0.73 1.87 8.94
N ILE A 66 -1.53 1.72 9.99
CA ILE A 66 -2.07 0.42 10.40
C ILE A 66 -2.95 -0.17 9.29
N GLY A 67 -3.85 0.62 8.68
CA GLY A 67 -4.71 0.17 7.59
C GLY A 67 -3.96 -0.26 6.33
N SER A 68 -2.94 0.51 5.93
CA SER A 68 -2.05 0.16 4.83
C SER A 68 -1.27 -1.13 5.11
N GLY A 69 -0.74 -1.27 6.33
CA GLY A 69 -0.05 -2.48 6.78
C GLY A 69 -0.97 -3.70 6.82
N ALA A 70 -2.19 -3.53 7.33
CA ALA A 70 -3.22 -4.58 7.36
C ALA A 70 -3.55 -5.10 5.96
N SER A 71 -3.71 -4.19 4.98
CA SER A 71 -3.86 -4.54 3.57
C SER A 71 -2.69 -5.38 3.05
N GLY A 72 -1.46 -5.01 3.44
CA GLY A 72 -0.24 -5.76 3.12
C GLY A 72 -0.24 -7.17 3.69
N ALA A 73 -0.67 -7.33 4.96
CA ALA A 73 -0.77 -8.62 5.63
C ALA A 73 -1.83 -9.53 4.98
N LEU A 74 -3.02 -9.00 4.69
CA LEU A 74 -4.10 -9.73 4.01
C LEU A 74 -3.71 -10.14 2.59
N ASN A 75 -3.03 -9.26 1.84
CA ASN A 75 -2.48 -9.59 0.53
C ASN A 75 -1.45 -10.73 0.63
N MET A 76 -0.51 -10.69 1.59
CA MET A 76 0.47 -11.75 1.79
C MET A 76 -0.20 -13.07 2.20
N TRP A 77 -1.25 -13.01 3.03
CA TRP A 77 -2.04 -14.18 3.39
C TRP A 77 -2.68 -14.84 2.16
N TYR A 78 -3.30 -14.05 1.29
CA TYR A 78 -3.93 -14.59 0.07
C TYR A 78 -2.89 -15.16 -0.90
N GLU A 79 -1.80 -14.44 -1.10
CA GLU A 79 -0.77 -14.78 -2.08
C GLU A 79 0.28 -15.80 -1.61
N ARG A 80 0.20 -16.31 -0.37
CA ARG A 80 1.23 -17.17 0.23
C ARG A 80 1.69 -18.35 -0.64
N LYS A 81 0.78 -18.95 -1.42
CA LYS A 81 1.11 -20.05 -2.36
C LYS A 81 1.80 -19.53 -3.62
N THR A 82 1.41 -18.39 -4.14
CA THR A 82 2.01 -17.76 -5.32
C THR A 82 3.38 -17.17 -4.97
N ASP A 83 3.53 -16.63 -3.78
CA ASP A 83 4.79 -16.07 -3.27
C ASP A 83 5.92 -17.12 -3.20
N LEU A 84 5.61 -18.40 -3.00
CA LEU A 84 6.57 -19.51 -3.06
C LEU A 84 7.22 -19.70 -4.45
N LEU A 85 6.53 -19.31 -5.52
CA LEU A 85 6.97 -19.48 -6.89
C LEU A 85 7.91 -18.38 -7.38
N MET A 86 8.02 -17.27 -6.65
CA MET A 86 8.78 -16.09 -7.03
C MET A 86 10.04 -15.95 -6.18
N GLU A 87 11.20 -15.78 -6.81
CA GLU A 87 12.48 -15.59 -6.11
C GLU A 87 12.45 -14.45 -5.10
N ARG A 88 11.80 -13.33 -5.45
CA ARG A 88 11.68 -12.14 -4.59
C ARG A 88 10.85 -12.36 -3.33
N THR A 89 9.92 -13.30 -3.34
CA THR A 89 8.89 -13.42 -2.28
C THR A 89 8.89 -14.77 -1.54
N LYS A 90 9.60 -15.78 -2.04
CA LYS A 90 9.67 -17.11 -1.43
C LYS A 90 10.18 -17.10 0.03
N ASN A 91 11.02 -16.13 0.37
CA ASN A 91 11.61 -15.98 1.70
C ASN A 91 10.77 -15.11 2.66
N ARG A 92 9.51 -14.78 2.31
CA ARG A 92 8.60 -14.07 3.20
C ARG A 92 8.15 -14.97 4.35
N VAL A 93 7.72 -14.35 5.44
CA VAL A 93 7.35 -15.04 6.69
C VAL A 93 6.25 -16.09 6.53
N LEU A 94 5.27 -15.86 5.66
CA LEU A 94 4.18 -16.83 5.41
C LEU A 94 4.59 -17.99 4.50
N PRO A 95 5.23 -17.78 3.34
CA PRO A 95 5.81 -18.86 2.55
C PRO A 95 6.77 -19.75 3.34
N MET A 96 7.58 -19.17 4.22
CA MET A 96 8.52 -19.93 5.07
C MET A 96 7.84 -20.64 6.25
N GLY A 97 6.53 -20.44 6.47
CA GLY A 97 5.81 -21.07 7.58
C GLY A 97 6.16 -20.52 8.97
N LEU A 98 6.80 -19.35 9.07
CA LEU A 98 7.19 -18.71 10.33
C LEU A 98 5.98 -18.15 11.11
N ILE A 99 4.86 -17.91 10.42
CA ILE A 99 3.57 -17.51 10.98
C ILE A 99 2.49 -18.41 10.40
N SER A 100 1.52 -18.81 11.24
CA SER A 100 0.38 -19.58 10.76
C SER A 100 -0.51 -18.75 9.82
N SER A 101 -1.08 -19.39 8.81
CA SER A 101 -1.98 -18.73 7.84
C SER A 101 -3.18 -18.09 8.53
N ASN A 102 -3.79 -18.78 9.50
CA ASN A 102 -4.92 -18.26 10.27
C ASN A 102 -4.51 -17.07 11.15
N GLY A 103 -3.32 -17.14 11.78
CA GLY A 103 -2.78 -16.03 12.56
C GLY A 103 -2.59 -14.76 11.72
N ALA A 104 -2.05 -14.90 10.50
CA ALA A 104 -1.88 -13.76 9.60
C ALA A 104 -3.22 -13.18 9.11
N LEU A 105 -4.23 -14.02 8.86
CA LEU A 105 -5.58 -13.58 8.48
C LEU A 105 -6.24 -12.79 9.61
N ILE A 106 -6.28 -13.37 10.82
CA ILE A 106 -6.87 -12.73 12.00
C ILE A 106 -6.16 -11.40 12.28
N TYR A 107 -4.83 -11.38 12.25
CA TYR A 107 -4.04 -10.17 12.44
C TYR A 107 -4.40 -9.08 11.43
N GLY A 108 -4.46 -9.41 10.13
CA GLY A 108 -4.83 -8.47 9.08
C GLY A 108 -6.25 -7.92 9.24
N ILE A 109 -7.24 -8.77 9.56
CA ILE A 109 -8.62 -8.34 9.79
C ILE A 109 -8.70 -7.44 11.02
N THR A 110 -8.11 -7.85 12.15
CA THR A 110 -8.15 -7.07 13.39
C THR A 110 -7.54 -5.68 13.21
N LEU A 111 -6.38 -5.59 12.55
CA LEU A 111 -5.75 -4.31 12.27
C LEU A 111 -6.57 -3.46 11.29
N SER A 112 -7.23 -4.07 10.30
CA SER A 112 -8.12 -3.33 9.38
C SER A 112 -9.28 -2.70 10.13
N VAL A 113 -9.98 -3.47 10.95
CA VAL A 113 -11.10 -2.97 11.76
C VAL A 113 -10.64 -1.89 12.73
N PHE A 114 -9.54 -2.13 13.43
CA PHE A 114 -8.97 -1.17 14.38
C PHE A 114 -8.58 0.15 13.71
N SER A 115 -7.92 0.10 12.54
CA SER A 115 -7.49 1.30 11.82
C SER A 115 -8.67 2.14 11.34
N ILE A 116 -9.73 1.51 10.83
CA ILE A 116 -10.95 2.20 10.36
C ILE A 116 -11.66 2.86 11.56
N TYR A 117 -11.81 2.13 12.67
CA TYR A 117 -12.42 2.66 13.88
C TYR A 117 -11.62 3.84 14.46
N LEU A 118 -10.29 3.69 14.54
CA LEU A 118 -9.41 4.75 15.02
C LEU A 118 -9.53 6.00 14.13
N LEU A 119 -9.50 5.84 12.81
CA LEU A 119 -9.62 6.97 11.88
C LEU A 119 -11.00 7.64 11.97
N TYR A 120 -12.08 6.86 12.13
CA TYR A 120 -13.41 7.38 12.37
C TYR A 120 -13.48 8.24 13.64
N TYR A 121 -12.88 7.75 14.72
CA TYR A 121 -12.93 8.42 16.02
C TYR A 121 -12.09 9.70 16.07
N VAL A 122 -10.89 9.68 15.43
CA VAL A 122 -9.94 10.81 15.50
C VAL A 122 -10.22 11.86 14.44
N ALA A 123 -10.72 11.45 13.28
CA ALA A 123 -10.97 12.35 12.16
C ALA A 123 -12.47 12.48 11.85
N ASN A 124 -12.97 11.67 10.90
CA ASN A 124 -14.37 11.74 10.48
C ASN A 124 -14.81 10.48 9.73
N PHE A 125 -16.13 10.37 9.51
CA PHE A 125 -16.75 9.26 8.79
C PHE A 125 -16.26 9.12 7.35
N LEU A 126 -16.03 10.23 6.64
CA LEU A 126 -15.63 10.20 5.23
C LEU A 126 -14.24 9.56 5.05
N SER A 127 -13.25 10.01 5.81
CA SER A 127 -11.89 9.47 5.74
C SER A 127 -11.84 7.99 6.13
N ALA A 128 -12.59 7.59 7.17
CA ALA A 128 -12.70 6.19 7.57
C ALA A 128 -13.37 5.33 6.50
N SER A 129 -14.41 5.86 5.84
CA SER A 129 -15.08 5.18 4.72
C SER A 129 -14.17 5.01 3.51
N ILE A 130 -13.36 6.01 3.17
CA ILE A 130 -12.40 5.92 2.06
C ILE A 130 -11.30 4.90 2.41
N LEU A 131 -10.83 4.86 3.67
CA LEU A 131 -9.88 3.84 4.11
C LEU A 131 -10.47 2.43 3.98
N LEU A 132 -11.71 2.22 4.43
CA LEU A 132 -12.43 0.95 4.27
C LEU A 132 -12.53 0.54 2.80
N VAL A 133 -12.99 1.45 1.94
CA VAL A 133 -13.10 1.21 0.49
C VAL A 133 -11.74 0.87 -0.10
N THR A 134 -10.68 1.58 0.29
CA THR A 134 -9.32 1.34 -0.19
C THR A 134 -8.83 -0.07 0.19
N ILE A 135 -9.04 -0.50 1.45
CA ILE A 135 -8.67 -1.84 1.92
C ILE A 135 -9.44 -2.90 1.14
N LEU A 136 -10.77 -2.76 1.02
CA LEU A 136 -11.61 -3.71 0.30
C LEU A 136 -11.26 -3.77 -1.19
N TYR A 137 -11.04 -2.62 -1.83
CA TYR A 137 -10.63 -2.53 -3.22
C TYR A 137 -9.28 -3.23 -3.46
N TYR A 138 -8.29 -2.96 -2.61
CA TYR A 138 -6.97 -3.59 -2.72
C TYR A 138 -7.03 -5.12 -2.56
N ILE A 139 -7.84 -5.62 -1.63
CA ILE A 139 -7.95 -7.06 -1.38
C ILE A 139 -8.83 -7.75 -2.42
N PHE A 140 -10.08 -7.31 -2.59
CA PHE A 140 -11.06 -8.01 -3.42
C PHE A 140 -10.85 -7.71 -4.91
N VAL A 141 -10.71 -6.44 -5.29
CA VAL A 141 -10.61 -6.06 -6.69
C VAL A 141 -9.21 -6.35 -7.23
N TYR A 142 -8.16 -5.79 -6.61
CA TYR A 142 -6.80 -5.96 -7.12
C TYR A 142 -6.26 -7.36 -6.84
N THR A 143 -6.18 -7.79 -5.58
CA THR A 143 -5.45 -9.02 -5.18
C THR A 143 -6.18 -10.28 -5.61
N ILE A 144 -7.49 -10.38 -5.32
CA ILE A 144 -8.27 -11.61 -5.57
C ILE A 144 -8.74 -11.68 -7.01
N TRP A 145 -9.29 -10.60 -7.53
CA TRP A 145 -9.96 -10.62 -8.84
C TRP A 145 -9.02 -10.35 -10.00
N LEU A 146 -8.36 -9.19 -10.06
CA LEU A 146 -7.65 -8.73 -11.25
C LEU A 146 -6.26 -9.35 -11.44
N LYS A 147 -5.50 -9.52 -10.37
CA LYS A 147 -4.06 -9.79 -10.43
C LYS A 147 -3.67 -11.01 -11.28
N LYS A 148 -4.49 -12.04 -11.29
CA LYS A 148 -4.25 -13.27 -12.05
C LYS A 148 -5.05 -13.36 -13.34
N ARG A 149 -5.92 -12.40 -13.66
CA ARG A 149 -6.86 -12.48 -14.78
C ARG A 149 -6.55 -11.55 -15.93
N THR A 150 -5.91 -10.43 -15.68
CA THR A 150 -5.71 -9.41 -16.72
C THR A 150 -4.39 -8.68 -16.59
N PRO A 151 -3.74 -8.30 -17.70
CA PRO A 151 -2.56 -7.45 -17.69
C PRO A 151 -2.88 -6.00 -17.26
N GLN A 152 -4.17 -5.61 -17.26
CA GLN A 152 -4.65 -4.33 -16.74
C GLN A 152 -4.73 -4.28 -15.21
N ASN A 153 -4.34 -5.36 -14.52
CA ASN A 153 -4.38 -5.43 -13.06
C ASN A 153 -3.66 -4.27 -12.38
N ILE A 154 -2.55 -3.80 -12.97
CA ILE A 154 -1.78 -2.66 -12.46
C ILE A 154 -2.50 -1.33 -12.71
N VAL A 155 -3.13 -1.16 -13.89
CA VAL A 155 -3.86 0.07 -14.21
C VAL A 155 -5.02 0.24 -13.24
N ILE A 156 -5.91 -0.74 -13.19
CA ILE A 156 -7.10 -0.68 -12.34
C ILE A 156 -6.69 -0.74 -10.85
N GLY A 157 -5.83 -1.70 -10.48
CA GLY A 157 -5.37 -1.88 -9.09
C GLY A 157 -4.57 -0.70 -8.54
N GLY A 158 -3.94 0.10 -9.41
CA GLY A 158 -3.19 1.29 -9.06
C GLY A 158 -4.01 2.36 -8.31
N ALA A 159 -5.33 2.36 -8.47
CA ALA A 159 -6.22 3.24 -7.72
C ALA A 159 -6.06 3.09 -6.21
N ALA A 160 -5.86 1.86 -5.70
CA ALA A 160 -5.62 1.65 -4.27
C ALA A 160 -4.40 2.41 -3.73
N GLY A 161 -3.35 2.54 -4.55
CA GLY A 161 -2.13 3.30 -4.21
C GLY A 161 -2.30 4.81 -4.33
N ALA A 162 -3.35 5.29 -4.99
CA ALA A 162 -3.63 6.70 -5.18
C ALA A 162 -4.59 7.29 -4.12
N PHE A 163 -5.30 6.47 -3.35
CA PHE A 163 -6.22 6.93 -2.29
C PHE A 163 -5.55 7.55 -1.06
N PRO A 164 -4.34 7.14 -0.62
CA PRO A 164 -3.76 7.63 0.62
C PRO A 164 -3.77 9.15 0.79
N PRO A 165 -3.39 9.99 -0.19
CA PRO A 165 -3.46 11.44 -0.03
C PRO A 165 -4.89 11.97 0.13
N ILE A 166 -5.90 11.33 -0.52
CA ILE A 166 -7.32 11.69 -0.31
C ILE A 166 -7.71 11.41 1.14
N ILE A 167 -7.28 10.27 1.70
CA ILE A 167 -7.59 9.95 3.10
C ILE A 167 -6.98 10.99 4.04
N GLY A 168 -5.71 11.39 3.81
CA GLY A 168 -5.06 12.43 4.59
C GLY A 168 -5.77 13.80 4.51
N TRP A 169 -6.13 14.22 3.31
CA TRP A 169 -6.88 15.45 3.07
C TRP A 169 -8.27 15.44 3.73
N THR A 170 -9.05 14.39 3.47
CA THR A 170 -10.41 14.28 4.01
C THR A 170 -10.45 14.12 5.53
N ALA A 171 -9.37 13.61 6.12
CA ALA A 171 -9.26 13.55 7.58
C ALA A 171 -9.23 14.96 8.21
N VAL A 172 -8.70 15.96 7.51
CA VAL A 172 -8.65 17.37 7.96
C VAL A 172 -9.92 18.12 7.58
N THR A 173 -10.35 17.98 6.32
CA THR A 173 -11.40 18.84 5.73
C THR A 173 -12.81 18.28 5.82
N GLY A 174 -12.94 16.96 6.00
CA GLY A 174 -14.25 16.28 5.91
C GLY A 174 -14.85 16.25 4.52
N SER A 175 -14.12 16.68 3.48
CA SER A 175 -14.61 16.79 2.10
C SER A 175 -13.54 16.42 1.06
N ILE A 176 -13.99 16.10 -0.15
CA ILE A 176 -13.10 15.90 -1.31
C ILE A 176 -13.16 17.17 -2.16
N SER A 177 -11.99 17.69 -2.51
CA SER A 177 -11.88 18.86 -3.40
C SER A 177 -11.27 18.49 -4.77
N PRO A 178 -11.39 19.38 -5.76
CA PRO A 178 -10.72 19.19 -7.04
C PRO A 178 -9.20 19.02 -6.91
N GLU A 179 -8.55 19.76 -6.02
CA GLU A 179 -7.11 19.77 -5.81
C GLU A 179 -6.60 18.37 -5.40
N ILE A 180 -7.24 17.76 -4.39
CA ILE A 180 -6.85 16.44 -3.95
C ILE A 180 -7.22 15.36 -4.96
N SER A 181 -8.31 15.54 -5.71
CA SER A 181 -8.68 14.66 -6.81
C SER A 181 -7.65 14.66 -7.93
N LEU A 182 -7.02 15.81 -8.19
CA LEU A 182 -5.93 15.94 -9.14
C LEU A 182 -4.69 15.18 -8.70
N LEU A 183 -4.32 15.27 -7.43
CA LEU A 183 -3.20 14.51 -6.87
C LEU A 183 -3.45 13.00 -6.96
N PHE A 184 -4.69 12.56 -6.71
CA PHE A 184 -5.09 11.18 -6.93
C PHE A 184 -4.88 10.74 -8.38
N ILE A 185 -5.36 11.53 -9.36
CA ILE A 185 -5.22 11.23 -10.80
C ILE A 185 -3.75 11.16 -11.19
N LEU A 186 -2.90 12.06 -10.68
CA LEU A 186 -1.47 12.08 -10.93
C LEU A 186 -0.79 10.79 -10.48
N ILE A 187 -1.03 10.37 -9.25
CA ILE A 187 -0.47 9.14 -8.68
C ILE A 187 -1.04 7.91 -9.40
N PHE A 188 -2.32 7.93 -9.74
CA PHE A 188 -2.99 6.86 -10.47
C PHE A 188 -2.37 6.66 -11.86
N LEU A 189 -2.16 7.74 -12.63
CA LEU A 189 -1.56 7.69 -13.96
C LEU A 189 -0.06 7.33 -13.93
N TRP A 190 0.64 7.66 -12.85
CA TRP A 190 2.06 7.32 -12.68
C TRP A 190 2.28 5.84 -12.33
N THR A 191 1.30 5.21 -11.70
CA THR A 191 1.41 3.82 -11.21
C THR A 191 1.67 2.79 -12.31
N PRO A 192 0.96 2.78 -13.46
CA PRO A 192 1.19 1.80 -14.52
C PRO A 192 2.61 1.85 -15.11
N PRO A 193 3.17 2.98 -15.54
CA PRO A 193 4.51 3.04 -16.10
C PRO A 193 5.57 2.55 -15.12
N HIS A 194 5.45 2.90 -13.84
CA HIS A 194 6.35 2.44 -12.79
C HIS A 194 6.36 0.91 -12.65
N PHE A 195 5.19 0.31 -12.52
CA PHE A 195 5.08 -1.14 -12.35
C PHE A 195 5.38 -1.92 -13.63
N TRP A 196 5.07 -1.40 -14.80
CA TRP A 196 5.43 -2.05 -16.06
C TRP A 196 6.94 -2.02 -16.30
N ALA A 197 7.64 -0.96 -15.94
CA ALA A 197 9.10 -0.91 -15.94
C ALA A 197 9.69 -1.99 -15.03
N LEU A 198 9.15 -2.15 -13.81
CA LEU A 198 9.54 -3.24 -12.91
C LEU A 198 9.24 -4.63 -13.50
N ALA A 199 8.09 -4.78 -14.18
CA ALA A 199 7.69 -6.03 -14.80
C ALA A 199 8.59 -6.43 -15.98
N LEU A 200 9.10 -5.46 -16.76
CA LEU A 200 10.12 -5.71 -17.79
C LEU A 200 11.38 -6.34 -17.19
N TYR A 201 11.81 -5.82 -16.05
CA TYR A 201 13.02 -6.30 -15.37
C TYR A 201 12.82 -7.65 -14.64
N LYS A 202 11.59 -7.97 -14.20
CA LYS A 202 11.24 -9.16 -13.41
C LYS A 202 10.27 -10.10 -14.13
N SER A 203 10.28 -10.13 -15.46
CA SER A 203 9.34 -10.89 -16.29
C SER A 203 9.31 -12.38 -15.95
N ASP A 204 10.46 -13.02 -15.70
CA ASP A 204 10.56 -14.44 -15.41
C ASP A 204 9.88 -14.84 -14.09
N ASP A 205 9.99 -14.01 -13.05
CA ASP A 205 9.31 -14.23 -11.78
C ASP A 205 7.78 -14.22 -11.96
N TYR A 206 7.26 -13.25 -12.70
CA TYR A 206 5.82 -13.16 -12.98
C TYR A 206 5.33 -14.31 -13.85
N LYS A 207 6.14 -14.76 -14.83
CA LYS A 207 5.83 -15.92 -15.66
C LYS A 207 5.73 -17.20 -14.82
N LYS A 208 6.69 -17.45 -13.92
CA LYS A 208 6.67 -18.60 -12.99
C LYS A 208 5.44 -18.59 -12.08
N ALA A 209 5.01 -17.40 -11.66
CA ALA A 209 3.84 -17.22 -10.79
C ALA A 209 2.50 -17.25 -11.53
N GLY A 210 2.48 -17.32 -12.86
CA GLY A 210 1.27 -17.30 -13.68
C GLY A 210 0.52 -15.97 -13.62
N ILE A 211 1.24 -14.85 -13.40
CA ILE A 211 0.64 -13.52 -13.33
C ILE A 211 0.77 -12.84 -14.71
N PRO A 212 -0.32 -12.50 -15.39
CA PRO A 212 -0.29 -11.93 -16.74
C PRO A 212 0.11 -10.45 -16.68
N MET A 213 1.40 -10.18 -16.55
CA MET A 213 1.92 -8.81 -16.61
C MET A 213 2.02 -8.33 -18.07
N MET A 214 1.92 -7.01 -18.27
CA MET A 214 1.91 -6.40 -19.60
C MET A 214 3.02 -6.91 -20.52
N PRO A 215 4.32 -6.98 -20.11
CA PRO A 215 5.39 -7.48 -20.98
C PRO A 215 5.18 -8.93 -21.44
N LEU A 216 4.54 -9.76 -20.62
CA LEU A 216 4.29 -11.18 -20.94
C LEU A 216 3.14 -11.37 -21.93
N VAL A 217 2.22 -10.41 -22.03
CA VAL A 217 1.03 -10.49 -22.87
C VAL A 217 1.21 -9.76 -24.20
N VAL A 218 1.73 -8.52 -24.17
CA VAL A 218 1.86 -7.68 -25.39
C VAL A 218 3.29 -7.54 -25.89
N GLY A 219 4.26 -8.11 -25.17
CA GLY A 219 5.68 -8.04 -25.49
C GLY A 219 6.37 -6.75 -25.01
N ASN A 220 7.71 -6.79 -24.95
CA ASN A 220 8.51 -5.71 -24.38
C ASN A 220 8.39 -4.40 -25.15
N LYS A 221 8.46 -4.43 -26.50
CA LYS A 221 8.40 -3.21 -27.35
C LYS A 221 7.10 -2.42 -27.11
N LYS A 222 5.95 -3.11 -27.12
CA LYS A 222 4.65 -2.47 -26.91
C LYS A 222 4.49 -1.97 -25.48
N THR A 223 5.03 -2.71 -24.50
CA THR A 223 5.04 -2.27 -23.10
C THR A 223 5.83 -0.98 -22.92
N VAL A 224 7.01 -0.84 -23.55
CA VAL A 224 7.80 0.40 -23.52
C VAL A 224 7.02 1.57 -24.15
N SER A 225 6.36 1.36 -25.29
CA SER A 225 5.50 2.41 -25.89
C SER A 225 4.37 2.84 -24.95
N LEU A 226 3.73 1.90 -24.24
CA LEU A 226 2.71 2.21 -23.25
C LEU A 226 3.28 2.96 -22.04
N ILE A 227 4.47 2.60 -21.56
CA ILE A 227 5.17 3.31 -20.49
C ILE A 227 5.38 4.78 -20.89
N ILE A 228 5.90 5.03 -22.09
CA ILE A 228 6.12 6.39 -22.59
C ILE A 228 4.80 7.16 -22.67
N ALA A 229 3.75 6.57 -23.27
CA ALA A 229 2.45 7.22 -23.41
C ALA A 229 1.85 7.61 -22.04
N TYR A 230 1.87 6.69 -21.06
CA TYR A 230 1.37 6.97 -19.71
C TYR A 230 2.24 7.97 -18.95
N SER A 231 3.55 8.01 -19.18
CA SER A 231 4.45 8.96 -18.53
C SER A 231 4.26 10.39 -19.05
N LEU A 232 3.92 10.55 -20.34
CA LEU A 232 3.66 11.85 -20.93
C LEU A 232 2.35 12.48 -20.42
N THR A 233 1.35 11.68 -20.08
CA THR A 233 0.04 12.18 -19.63
C THR A 233 0.13 13.05 -18.37
N PRO A 234 0.75 12.61 -17.24
CA PRO A 234 0.90 13.45 -16.05
C PRO A 234 1.81 14.66 -16.29
N VAL A 235 2.84 14.53 -17.12
CA VAL A 235 3.74 15.65 -17.47
C VAL A 235 2.96 16.76 -18.19
N SER A 236 2.20 16.42 -19.22
CA SER A 236 1.37 17.38 -19.96
C SER A 236 0.37 18.07 -19.04
N TYR A 237 -0.22 17.31 -18.12
CA TYR A 237 -1.21 17.81 -17.17
C TYR A 237 -0.61 18.80 -16.14
N THR A 238 0.56 18.51 -15.61
CA THR A 238 1.25 19.41 -14.67
C THR A 238 1.71 20.70 -15.34
N HIS A 239 2.16 20.63 -16.62
CA HIS A 239 2.53 21.81 -17.37
C HIS A 239 1.34 22.70 -17.72
N LEU A 240 0.20 22.15 -18.13
CA LEU A 240 -1.00 22.93 -18.42
C LEU A 240 -1.47 23.70 -17.18
N ARG A 241 -1.46 23.08 -16.00
CA ARG A 241 -1.88 23.72 -14.78
C ARG A 241 -0.87 24.75 -14.24
N ALA A 242 0.41 24.50 -14.37
CA ALA A 242 1.43 25.50 -14.05
C ALA A 242 1.24 26.79 -14.90
N HIS A 243 0.84 26.64 -16.16
CA HIS A 243 0.54 27.77 -17.04
C HIS A 243 -0.71 28.54 -16.60
N GLU A 244 -1.78 27.85 -16.17
CA GLU A 244 -2.99 28.50 -15.65
C GLU A 244 -2.72 29.23 -14.33
N THR A 245 -1.89 28.64 -13.45
CA THR A 245 -1.53 29.28 -12.17
C THR A 245 -0.66 30.51 -12.38
N VAL A 246 0.25 30.51 -13.34
CA VAL A 246 1.05 31.70 -13.71
C VAL A 246 0.17 32.78 -14.35
N LEU A 247 -0.78 32.41 -15.22
CA LEU A 247 -1.74 33.34 -15.80
C LEU A 247 -2.66 33.96 -14.71
N ALA A 248 -3.13 33.18 -13.73
CA ALA A 248 -3.95 33.67 -12.64
C ALA A 248 -3.19 34.56 -11.63
N LEU A 249 -1.84 34.47 -11.60
CA LEU A 249 -0.99 35.35 -10.78
C LEU A 249 -0.58 36.64 -11.47
N VAL A 250 -0.77 36.73 -12.80
CA VAL A 250 -0.37 37.89 -13.63
C VAL A 250 -1.59 38.76 -14.03
N CYS A 251 -2.82 38.27 -13.86
CA CYS A 251 -4.08 39.00 -14.01
C CYS A 251 -4.67 39.37 -12.65
#